data_9c01e66ad5b0ed6bf661698c93c5a5f2
#
_entry.id   9c01e66ad5b0ed6bf661698c93c5a5f2
#
_cell.length_a   1.000
_cell.length_b   1.000
_cell.length_c   1.000
_cell.angle_alpha   90.00
_cell.angle_beta   90.00
_cell.angle_gamma   90.00
#
_symmetry.space_group_name_H-M   'P 1'
#
loop_
_entity.id
_entity.type
_entity.pdbx_description
1 polymer ?
#
loop_
_entity_poly.entity_id
_entity_poly.type
_entity_poly.pdbx_seq_one_letter_code
_entity_poly.pdbx_strand_id
1 'polypeptide(L)'
;MSRRLPVYILIDTSGSMRGEPIEAVKVGLSDMIASLRVDPFALETVCISIITFDRSVQQVLPLTELARLQVPDIQCPESGPTFLGGALQLLCKRYDKELRPGSPERKGDWMPLLFVLTDGKPSDVQAYARGVEAVKQRSF
;
A
#
# COMPACT_ATOMS: atom_id res chain seq x y z
N MET A 1 10.53 2.84 21.94
CA MET A 1 10.08 2.51 20.59
C MET A 1 9.63 3.77 19.86
N SER A 2 10.16 3.97 18.67
CA SER A 2 9.84 5.16 17.90
C SER A 2 8.40 5.14 17.39
N ARG A 3 7.83 6.33 17.21
CA ARG A 3 6.54 6.49 16.58
C ARG A 3 6.63 6.06 15.12
N ARG A 4 5.67 5.27 14.65
CA ARG A 4 5.72 4.72 13.30
C ARG A 4 5.12 5.67 12.28
N LEU A 5 5.66 5.63 11.06
CA LEU A 5 5.06 6.24 9.87
C LEU A 5 4.61 5.12 8.94
N PRO A 6 3.33 4.77 8.94
CA PRO A 6 2.83 3.74 8.03
C PRO A 6 2.75 4.28 6.60
N VAL A 7 3.18 3.46 5.64
CA VAL A 7 3.10 3.77 4.21
C VAL A 7 2.36 2.63 3.53
N TYR A 8 1.23 2.93 2.93
CA TYR A 8 0.44 1.97 2.16
C TYR A 8 0.62 2.21 0.68
N ILE A 9 1.04 1.17 -0.03
CA ILE A 9 1.28 1.22 -1.46
C ILE A 9 0.32 0.24 -2.14
N LEU A 10 -0.60 0.78 -2.94
CA LEU A 10 -1.55 0.01 -3.71
C LEU A 10 -1.04 -0.08 -5.14
N ILE A 11 -0.82 -1.30 -5.62
CA ILE A 11 -0.21 -1.54 -6.93
C ILE A 11 -1.20 -2.27 -7.82
N ASP A 12 -1.51 -1.65 -8.94
CA ASP A 12 -2.32 -2.24 -10.00
C ASP A 12 -1.55 -3.39 -10.64
N THR A 13 -2.11 -4.58 -10.59
CA THR A 13 -1.57 -5.78 -11.22
C THR A 13 -2.52 -6.31 -12.29
N SER A 14 -3.36 -5.46 -12.86
CA SER A 14 -4.21 -5.83 -13.99
C SER A 14 -3.36 -6.16 -15.23
N GLY A 15 -3.99 -6.79 -16.22
CA GLY A 15 -3.27 -7.24 -17.41
C GLY A 15 -2.50 -6.14 -18.14
N SER A 16 -3.01 -4.90 -18.13
CA SER A 16 -2.35 -3.77 -18.78
C SER A 16 -1.03 -3.36 -18.12
N MET A 17 -0.83 -3.75 -16.85
CA MET A 17 0.42 -3.49 -16.14
C MET A 17 1.53 -4.49 -16.47
N ARG A 18 1.19 -5.58 -17.15
CA ARG A 18 2.15 -6.63 -17.49
C ARG A 18 3.26 -6.09 -18.39
N GLY A 19 4.49 -6.51 -18.17
CA GLY A 19 5.64 -6.08 -18.94
C GLY A 19 6.31 -4.84 -18.34
N GLU A 20 6.57 -3.82 -19.16
CA GLU A 20 7.31 -2.64 -18.72
C GLU A 20 6.68 -1.89 -17.55
N PRO A 21 5.35 -1.67 -17.49
CA PRO A 21 4.79 -0.91 -16.37
C PRO A 21 5.07 -1.55 -15.02
N ILE A 22 4.83 -2.85 -14.87
CA ILE A 22 5.05 -3.50 -13.59
C ILE A 22 6.55 -3.61 -13.26
N GLU A 23 7.40 -3.80 -14.26
CA GLU A 23 8.84 -3.82 -14.04
C GLU A 23 9.35 -2.45 -13.55
N ALA A 24 8.83 -1.36 -14.10
CA ALA A 24 9.16 -0.02 -13.63
C ALA A 24 8.74 0.19 -12.16
N VAL A 25 7.57 -0.32 -11.78
CA VAL A 25 7.10 -0.26 -10.39
C VAL A 25 8.05 -1.03 -9.47
N LYS A 26 8.46 -2.24 -9.88
CA LYS A 26 9.37 -3.06 -9.08
C LYS A 26 10.72 -2.38 -8.87
N VAL A 27 11.28 -1.80 -9.93
CA VAL A 27 12.56 -1.09 -9.85
C VAL A 27 12.44 0.12 -8.94
N GLY A 28 11.39 0.94 -9.13
CA GLY A 28 11.16 2.12 -8.32
C GLY A 28 10.97 1.78 -6.85
N LEU A 29 10.23 0.71 -6.57
CA LEU A 29 9.99 0.25 -5.20
C LEU A 29 11.29 -0.20 -4.54
N SER A 30 12.11 -0.99 -5.24
CA SER A 30 13.41 -1.43 -4.73
C SER A 30 14.34 -0.25 -4.46
N ASP A 31 14.39 0.71 -5.37
CA ASP A 31 15.23 1.90 -5.22
C ASP A 31 14.78 2.76 -4.05
N MET A 32 13.48 2.94 -3.88
CA MET A 32 12.91 3.69 -2.76
C MET A 32 13.29 3.04 -1.43
N ILE A 33 13.10 1.74 -1.32
CA ILE A 33 13.41 1.01 -0.09
C ILE A 33 14.90 1.08 0.22
N ALA A 34 15.75 0.91 -0.78
CA ALA A 34 17.20 1.00 -0.59
C ALA A 34 17.60 2.39 -0.09
N SER A 35 17.02 3.44 -0.67
CA SER A 35 17.29 4.81 -0.25
C SER A 35 16.84 5.08 1.18
N LEU A 36 15.65 4.59 1.55
CA LEU A 36 15.14 4.78 2.91
C LEU A 36 15.99 4.04 3.95
N ARG A 37 16.52 2.88 3.59
CA ARG A 37 17.30 2.06 4.53
C ARG A 37 18.63 2.68 4.93
N VAL A 38 19.15 3.64 4.17
CA VAL A 38 20.38 4.32 4.54
C VAL A 38 20.13 5.54 5.43
N ASP A 39 18.87 5.91 5.63
CA ASP A 39 18.47 7.00 6.53
C ASP A 39 18.11 6.39 7.89
N PRO A 40 18.89 6.68 8.96
CA PRO A 40 18.62 6.08 10.28
C PRO A 40 17.24 6.40 10.82
N PHE A 41 16.73 7.61 10.59
CA PHE A 41 15.40 7.98 11.06
C PHE A 41 14.30 7.20 10.33
N ALA A 42 14.41 7.08 9.01
CA ALA A 42 13.45 6.29 8.23
C ALA A 42 13.49 4.82 8.64
N LEU A 43 14.69 4.29 8.86
CA LEU A 43 14.86 2.89 9.27
C LEU A 43 14.16 2.58 10.59
N GLU A 44 14.11 3.55 11.51
CA GLU A 44 13.43 3.40 12.80
C GLU A 44 11.93 3.61 12.73
N THR A 45 11.44 4.39 11.77
CA THR A 45 10.04 4.89 11.82
C THR A 45 9.15 4.33 10.72
N VAL A 46 9.69 4.11 9.52
CA VAL A 46 8.87 3.74 8.36
C VAL A 46 8.46 2.27 8.43
N CYS A 47 7.16 2.03 8.24
CA CYS A 47 6.59 0.71 8.03
C CYS A 47 5.87 0.73 6.69
N ILE A 48 6.01 -0.34 5.91
CA ILE A 48 5.43 -0.39 4.56
C ILE A 48 4.48 -1.57 4.46
N SER A 49 3.33 -1.33 3.83
CA SER A 49 2.37 -2.36 3.42
C SER A 49 2.14 -2.26 1.92
N ILE A 50 1.97 -3.39 1.29
CA ILE A 50 1.70 -3.46 -0.15
C ILE A 50 0.41 -4.24 -0.38
N ILE A 51 -0.50 -3.64 -1.12
CA ILE A 51 -1.74 -4.26 -1.57
C ILE A 51 -1.72 -4.28 -3.09
N THR A 52 -1.92 -5.44 -3.69
CA THR A 52 -2.04 -5.57 -5.14
C THR A 52 -3.50 -5.76 -5.52
N PHE A 53 -3.87 -5.27 -6.69
CA PHE A 53 -5.24 -5.39 -7.16
C PHE A 53 -5.32 -5.62 -8.67
N ASP A 54 -5.99 -6.68 -9.00
CA ASP A 54 -6.47 -7.03 -10.33
C ASP A 54 -7.88 -7.57 -10.13
N ARG A 55 -8.17 -8.78 -10.57
CA ARG A 55 -9.42 -9.46 -10.20
C ARG A 55 -9.39 -9.88 -8.72
N SER A 56 -8.21 -10.19 -8.22
CA SER A 56 -7.98 -10.51 -6.81
C SER A 56 -7.35 -9.31 -6.10
N VAL A 57 -7.87 -8.97 -4.93
CA VAL A 57 -7.31 -7.92 -4.09
C VAL A 57 -6.62 -8.58 -2.91
N GLN A 58 -5.31 -8.34 -2.76
CA GLN A 58 -4.50 -9.02 -1.75
C GLN A 58 -3.55 -8.07 -1.06
N GLN A 59 -3.44 -8.19 0.25
CA GLN A 59 -2.34 -7.57 0.97
C GLN A 59 -1.14 -8.53 0.90
N VAL A 60 -0.25 -8.28 -0.04
CA VAL A 60 0.91 -9.15 -0.26
C VAL A 60 2.05 -8.88 0.71
N LEU A 61 2.03 -7.72 1.35
CA LEU A 61 2.96 -7.37 2.43
C LEU A 61 2.17 -6.68 3.52
N PRO A 62 1.96 -7.31 4.69
CA PRO A 62 1.34 -6.61 5.83
C PRO A 62 2.25 -5.48 6.30
N LEU A 63 1.70 -4.56 7.09
CA LEU A 63 2.48 -3.41 7.57
C LEU A 63 3.70 -3.91 8.34
N THR A 64 4.88 -3.71 7.77
CA THR A 64 6.14 -4.30 8.24
C THR A 64 7.19 -3.22 8.38
N GLU A 65 7.97 -3.30 9.45
CA GLU A 65 9.08 -2.38 9.69
C GLU A 65 10.10 -2.43 8.54
N LEU A 66 10.59 -1.27 8.14
CA LEU A 66 11.52 -1.13 7.03
C LEU A 66 12.76 -2.01 7.18
N ALA A 67 13.25 -2.16 8.39
CA ALA A 67 14.43 -2.98 8.68
C ALA A 67 14.22 -4.47 8.41
N ARG A 68 12.97 -4.94 8.46
CA ARG A 68 12.63 -6.37 8.41
C ARG A 68 11.95 -6.79 7.11
N LEU A 69 11.39 -5.85 6.37
CA LEU A 69 10.58 -6.21 5.21
C LEU A 69 11.41 -6.80 4.08
N GLN A 70 10.78 -7.71 3.36
CA GLN A 70 11.29 -8.22 2.10
C GLN A 70 10.19 -8.00 1.07
N VAL A 71 10.55 -7.38 -0.06
CA VAL A 71 9.57 -7.10 -1.11
C VAL A 71 9.12 -8.41 -1.73
N PRO A 72 7.80 -8.70 -1.70
CA PRO A 72 7.32 -9.92 -2.34
C PRO A 72 7.45 -9.83 -3.85
N ASP A 73 7.46 -10.99 -4.51
CA ASP A 73 7.43 -11.04 -5.96
C ASP A 73 6.03 -10.61 -6.43
N ILE A 74 5.98 -9.58 -7.25
CA ILE A 74 4.73 -9.02 -7.76
C ILE A 74 4.58 -9.44 -9.22
N GLN A 75 3.49 -10.15 -9.52
CA GLN A 75 3.23 -10.63 -10.87
C GLN A 75 1.87 -10.16 -11.36
N CYS A 76 1.76 -9.97 -12.68
CA CYS A 76 0.51 -9.62 -13.31
C CYS A 76 -0.01 -10.81 -14.12
N PRO A 77 -1.31 -11.12 -14.04
CA PRO A 77 -1.91 -12.12 -14.92
C PRO A 77 -1.93 -11.62 -16.37
N GLU A 78 -2.17 -12.52 -17.32
CA GLU A 78 -2.23 -12.15 -18.74
C GLU A 78 -3.32 -11.14 -19.05
N SER A 79 -4.43 -11.22 -18.33
CA SER A 79 -5.54 -10.29 -18.45
C SER A 79 -6.26 -10.19 -17.11
N GLY A 80 -7.01 -9.14 -16.96
CA GLY A 80 -7.81 -8.99 -15.76
C GLY A 80 -8.26 -7.56 -15.55
N PRO A 81 -9.33 -7.41 -14.79
CA PRO A 81 -9.88 -6.10 -14.45
C PRO A 81 -9.01 -5.38 -13.42
N THR A 82 -9.36 -4.12 -13.17
CA THR A 82 -8.70 -3.25 -12.21
C THR A 82 -9.66 -3.01 -11.04
N PHE A 83 -9.62 -3.83 -10.01
CA PHE A 83 -10.51 -3.72 -8.86
C PHE A 83 -9.93 -2.76 -7.80
N LEU A 84 -9.74 -1.53 -8.21
CA LEU A 84 -9.24 -0.47 -7.30
C LEU A 84 -10.20 -0.22 -6.14
N GLY A 85 -11.50 -0.29 -6.38
CA GLY A 85 -12.50 -0.14 -5.30
C GLY A 85 -12.31 -1.18 -4.21
N GLY A 86 -12.13 -2.44 -4.60
CA GLY A 86 -11.83 -3.51 -3.65
C GLY A 86 -10.54 -3.27 -2.88
N ALA A 87 -9.52 -2.74 -3.57
CA ALA A 87 -8.25 -2.40 -2.92
C ALA A 87 -8.42 -1.32 -1.86
N LEU A 88 -9.20 -0.27 -2.16
CA LEU A 88 -9.46 0.79 -1.20
C LEU A 88 -10.23 0.27 0.02
N GLN A 89 -11.17 -0.63 -0.19
CA GLN A 89 -11.92 -1.23 0.91
C GLN A 89 -11.01 -2.11 1.79
N LEU A 90 -10.14 -2.90 1.18
CA LEU A 90 -9.16 -3.69 1.93
C LEU A 90 -8.20 -2.78 2.69
N LEU A 91 -7.74 -1.71 2.06
CA LEU A 91 -6.90 -0.71 2.71
C LEU A 91 -7.54 -0.20 4.01
N CYS A 92 -8.82 0.15 3.94
CA CYS A 92 -9.53 0.67 5.12
C CYS A 92 -9.63 -0.37 6.23
N LYS A 93 -9.87 -1.62 5.87
CA LYS A 93 -9.89 -2.70 6.86
C LYS A 93 -8.53 -2.89 7.53
N ARG A 94 -7.46 -2.81 6.76
CA ARG A 94 -6.10 -2.94 7.30
C ARG A 94 -5.70 -1.73 8.13
N TYR A 95 -6.07 -0.54 7.68
CA TYR A 95 -5.91 0.69 8.46
C TYR A 95 -6.49 0.52 9.86
N ASP A 96 -7.73 0.06 9.94
CA ASP A 96 -8.44 -0.08 11.22
C ASP A 96 -7.77 -1.12 12.13
N LYS A 97 -7.11 -2.12 11.57
CA LYS A 97 -6.45 -3.19 12.34
C LYS A 97 -4.99 -2.92 12.65
N GLU A 98 -4.27 -2.30 11.73
CA GLU A 98 -2.81 -2.18 11.81
C GLU A 98 -2.33 -0.89 12.43
N LEU A 99 -3.11 0.18 12.35
CA LEU A 99 -2.72 1.47 12.91
C LEU A 99 -2.78 1.43 14.44
N ARG A 100 -1.80 2.05 15.06
CA ARG A 100 -1.73 2.17 16.53
C ARG A 100 -2.23 3.55 16.93
N PRO A 101 -3.39 3.65 17.59
CA PRO A 101 -3.89 4.95 18.06
C PRO A 101 -3.04 5.46 19.22
N GLY A 102 -3.11 6.76 19.42
CA GLY A 102 -2.46 7.37 20.58
C GLY A 102 -3.17 7.03 21.88
N SER A 103 -2.45 7.13 22.98
CA SER A 103 -2.95 6.95 24.32
C SER A 103 -2.38 8.03 25.23
N PRO A 104 -2.89 8.16 26.49
CA PRO A 104 -2.29 9.10 27.42
C PRO A 104 -0.80 8.85 27.70
N GLU A 105 -0.35 7.61 27.53
CA GLU A 105 1.04 7.21 27.82
C GLU A 105 1.97 7.34 26.62
N ARG A 106 1.44 7.39 25.40
CA ARG A 106 2.28 7.48 24.20
C ARG A 106 1.52 8.03 23.01
N LYS A 107 2.26 8.59 22.06
CA LYS A 107 1.71 9.04 20.79
C LYS A 107 1.42 7.83 19.90
N GLY A 108 0.34 7.90 19.13
CA GLY A 108 0.03 6.91 18.12
C GLY A 108 0.90 7.08 16.88
N ASP A 109 0.62 6.26 15.86
CA ASP A 109 1.30 6.37 14.58
C ASP A 109 1.07 7.76 13.98
N TRP A 110 2.03 8.23 13.17
CA TRP A 110 1.80 9.39 12.33
C TRP A 110 0.71 9.07 11.31
N MET A 111 0.11 10.11 10.76
CA MET A 111 -0.87 9.97 9.68
C MET A 111 -0.24 9.20 8.52
N PRO A 112 -0.83 8.07 8.10
CA PRO A 112 -0.24 7.25 7.05
C PRO A 112 -0.16 7.97 5.71
N LEU A 113 0.80 7.55 4.90
CA LEU A 113 0.89 7.95 3.50
C LEU A 113 0.26 6.85 2.63
N LEU A 114 -0.45 7.27 1.61
CA LEU A 114 -1.09 6.37 0.65
C LEU A 114 -0.60 6.69 -0.75
N PHE A 115 -0.06 5.68 -1.42
CA PHE A 115 0.33 5.76 -2.82
C PHE A 115 -0.48 4.75 -3.62
N VAL A 116 -1.02 5.18 -4.75
CA VAL A 116 -1.76 4.30 -5.67
C VAL A 116 -1.07 4.36 -7.02
N LEU A 117 -0.57 3.21 -7.47
CA LEU A 117 0.16 3.07 -8.73
C LEU A 117 -0.71 2.29 -9.70
N THR A 118 -1.28 2.97 -10.67
CA THR A 118 -2.21 2.39 -11.64
C THR A 118 -2.06 3.08 -12.99
N ASP A 119 -2.34 2.36 -14.06
CA ASP A 119 -2.34 2.89 -15.42
C ASP A 119 -3.75 3.01 -16.00
N GLY A 120 -4.78 2.73 -15.23
CA GLY A 120 -6.13 2.66 -15.76
C GLY A 120 -7.21 3.14 -14.81
N LYS A 121 -8.44 2.93 -15.26
CA LYS A 121 -9.63 3.29 -14.50
C LYS A 121 -10.13 2.07 -13.71
N PRO A 122 -10.78 2.30 -12.56
CA PRO A 122 -11.37 1.18 -11.82
C PRO A 122 -12.45 0.48 -12.64
N SER A 123 -12.42 -0.86 -12.62
CA SER A 123 -13.44 -1.69 -13.25
C SER A 123 -14.66 -1.83 -12.35
N ASP A 124 -14.46 -1.77 -11.04
CA ASP A 124 -15.51 -1.91 -10.01
C ASP A 124 -16.01 -0.53 -9.57
N VAL A 125 -16.72 0.16 -10.45
CA VAL A 125 -17.08 1.57 -10.28
C VAL A 125 -17.84 1.85 -9.00
N GLN A 126 -18.82 1.01 -8.64
CA GLN A 126 -19.60 1.21 -7.41
C GLN A 126 -18.75 0.95 -6.17
N ALA A 127 -17.96 -0.12 -6.19
CA ALA A 127 -17.04 -0.41 -5.09
C ALA A 127 -15.99 0.69 -4.95
N TYR A 128 -15.55 1.26 -6.07
CA TYR A 128 -14.60 2.38 -6.07
C TYR A 128 -15.21 3.61 -5.36
N ALA A 129 -16.45 3.96 -5.70
CA ALA A 129 -17.11 5.10 -5.05
C ALA A 129 -17.24 4.89 -3.54
N ARG A 130 -17.62 3.68 -3.11
CA ARG A 130 -17.68 3.35 -1.69
C ARG A 130 -16.30 3.35 -1.03
N GLY A 131 -15.30 2.87 -1.74
CA GLY A 131 -13.92 2.86 -1.25
C GLY A 131 -13.37 4.26 -1.04
N VAL A 132 -13.62 5.16 -1.98
CA VAL A 132 -13.20 6.57 -1.87
C VAL A 132 -13.84 7.21 -0.63
N GLU A 133 -15.14 6.98 -0.42
CA GLU A 133 -15.82 7.53 0.77
C GLU A 133 -15.24 6.95 2.06
N ALA A 134 -14.93 5.66 2.08
CA ALA A 134 -14.32 5.02 3.25
C ALA A 134 -12.94 5.60 3.56
N VAL A 135 -12.14 5.87 2.51
CA VAL A 135 -10.80 6.49 2.67
C VAL A 135 -10.94 7.91 3.21
N LYS A 136 -11.92 8.67 2.73
CA LYS A 136 -12.16 10.05 3.19
C LYS A 136 -12.54 10.13 4.66
N GLN A 137 -13.10 9.07 5.22
CA GLN A 137 -13.46 9.02 6.65
C GLN A 137 -12.27 8.73 7.54
N ARG A 138 -11.11 8.44 6.97
CA ARG A 138 -9.87 8.15 7.69
C ARG A 138 -8.83 9.20 7.37
N SER A 139 -7.77 9.22 8.17
CA SER A 139 -6.68 10.19 7.99
C SER A 139 -5.52 9.55 7.24
N PHE A 140 -5.28 10.07 6.06
CA PHE A 140 -4.13 9.70 5.25
C PHE A 140 -3.33 10.94 4.87
#